data_9af0665ef2a1f4c6d029c0d9891f7db9
#
_entry.id   9af0665ef2a1f4c6d029c0d9891f7db9
#
_cell.length_a   1.000
_cell.length_b   1.000
_cell.length_c   1.000
_cell.angle_alpha   90.00
_cell.angle_beta   90.00
_cell.angle_gamma   90.00
#
_symmetry.space_group_name_H-M   'P 1'
#
loop_
_entity.id
_entity.type
_entity.pdbx_description
1 polymer ?
#
loop_
_entity_poly.entity_id
_entity_poly.type
_entity_poly.pdbx_seq_one_letter_code
_entity_poly.pdbx_strand_id
1 'polypeptide(L)'
;MPQYKIAIVGAGPAGYFAAQALQNLQTDELKFSIDMIERLPTPWGLVRSGVAPDHPKIKTVAKVFEKIATSDGFNLYGNVELGTDISLDALKAKYDAVVIATGSATGKKLGIPGEELPGSISAAEFVPWYNGHPDFANHEPNLDCDTAVVIGAGNVAMDVARMLALEPSELDETDTATHAIEALRNSNSRKVVISARRGPEHAAFTSPELRDLPKLEHTNVLMQQADIAAALERAGAEPEKEVRNN
;
A
#
# COMPACT_ATOMS: atom_id res chain seq x y z
N MET A 1 27.74 20.57 22.41
CA MET A 1 26.38 20.02 22.63
C MET A 1 26.36 18.63 22.05
N PRO A 2 25.81 17.62 22.70
CA PRO A 2 25.75 16.29 22.14
C PRO A 2 24.82 16.30 20.92
N GLN A 3 25.36 15.91 19.77
CA GLN A 3 24.61 15.68 18.55
C GLN A 3 24.66 14.17 18.30
N TYR A 4 23.49 13.53 18.37
CA TYR A 4 23.37 12.11 18.10
C TYR A 4 23.16 11.86 16.61
N LYS A 5 23.87 10.88 16.06
CA LYS A 5 23.73 10.44 14.68
C LYS A 5 22.80 9.23 14.62
N ILE A 6 21.72 9.35 13.89
CA ILE A 6 20.70 8.31 13.76
C ILE A 6 20.62 7.85 12.31
N ALA A 7 20.78 6.55 12.09
CA ALA A 7 20.46 5.94 10.81
C ALA A 7 19.01 5.43 10.82
N ILE A 8 18.25 5.74 9.76
CA ILE A 8 16.91 5.18 9.54
C ILE A 8 16.95 4.41 8.22
N VAL A 9 16.76 3.10 8.27
CA VAL A 9 16.74 2.23 7.10
C VAL A 9 15.32 2.01 6.64
N GLY A 10 15.00 2.51 5.46
CA GLY A 10 13.69 2.53 4.83
C GLY A 10 13.04 3.91 4.83
N ALA A 11 12.84 4.48 3.65
CA ALA A 11 12.24 5.79 3.41
C ALA A 11 10.73 5.69 3.12
N GLY A 12 10.04 4.76 3.76
CA GLY A 12 8.57 4.67 3.79
C GLY A 12 7.96 5.49 4.92
N PRO A 13 6.63 5.44 5.10
CA PRO A 13 5.92 6.19 6.14
C PRO A 13 6.49 5.99 7.55
N ALA A 14 6.84 4.76 7.93
CA ALA A 14 7.40 4.46 9.24
C ALA A 14 8.73 5.19 9.47
N GLY A 15 9.61 5.20 8.46
CA GLY A 15 10.90 5.91 8.52
C GLY A 15 10.72 7.42 8.65
N TYR A 16 9.85 8.01 7.82
CA TYR A 16 9.59 9.46 7.89
C TYR A 16 8.95 9.89 9.20
N PHE A 17 7.98 9.13 9.73
CA PHE A 17 7.40 9.47 11.03
C PHE A 17 8.37 9.24 12.20
N ALA A 18 9.27 8.27 12.10
CA ALA A 18 10.37 8.14 13.06
C ALA A 18 11.31 9.36 13.02
N ALA A 19 11.66 9.82 11.82
CA ALA A 19 12.46 11.05 11.65
C ALA A 19 11.74 12.28 12.23
N GLN A 20 10.44 12.43 11.94
CA GLN A 20 9.63 13.52 12.50
C GLN A 20 9.60 13.50 14.03
N ALA A 21 9.44 12.32 14.62
CA ALA A 21 9.44 12.18 16.08
C ALA A 21 10.78 12.63 16.67
N LEU A 22 11.91 12.25 16.06
CA LEU A 22 13.23 12.71 16.48
C LEU A 22 13.39 14.22 16.32
N GLN A 23 12.96 14.79 15.19
CA GLN A 23 12.99 16.24 14.94
C GLN A 23 12.18 17.02 15.98
N ASN A 24 11.01 16.50 16.36
CA ASN A 24 10.15 17.11 17.38
C ASN A 24 10.73 17.04 18.80
N LEU A 25 11.61 16.09 19.08
CA LEU A 25 12.31 15.96 20.36
C LEU A 25 13.54 16.87 20.49
N GLN A 26 13.96 17.53 19.42
CA GLN A 26 15.12 18.43 19.46
C GLN A 26 14.87 19.64 20.36
N THR A 27 15.89 19.97 21.11
CA THR A 27 15.97 21.17 21.95
C THR A 27 17.29 21.89 21.70
N ASP A 28 17.55 22.99 22.39
CA ASP A 28 18.87 23.63 22.32
C ASP A 28 19.99 22.75 22.88
N GLU A 29 19.67 21.81 23.76
CA GLU A 29 20.62 20.91 24.40
C GLU A 29 20.71 19.52 23.74
N LEU A 30 19.70 19.13 22.92
CA LEU A 30 19.60 17.83 22.27
C LEU A 30 19.40 18.02 20.77
N LYS A 31 20.34 17.54 19.97
CA LYS A 31 20.27 17.59 18.49
C LYS A 31 20.43 16.19 17.90
N PHE A 32 19.75 15.98 16.79
CA PHE A 32 19.86 14.77 15.97
C PHE A 32 20.36 15.11 14.56
N SER A 33 21.29 14.32 14.05
CA SER A 33 21.61 14.22 12.64
C SER A 33 21.01 12.92 12.14
N ILE A 34 20.12 12.98 11.16
CA ILE A 34 19.35 11.84 10.67
C ILE A 34 19.80 11.52 9.26
N ASP A 35 20.30 10.32 9.06
CA ASP A 35 20.65 9.76 7.76
C ASP A 35 19.62 8.67 7.43
N MET A 36 18.76 8.95 6.46
CA MET A 36 17.77 8.01 5.96
C MET A 36 18.33 7.26 4.75
N ILE A 37 18.27 5.94 4.79
CA ILE A 37 18.85 5.03 3.80
C ILE A 37 17.70 4.31 3.11
N GLU A 38 17.65 4.37 1.79
CA GLU A 38 16.61 3.76 0.98
C GLU A 38 17.21 2.94 -0.16
N ARG A 39 16.73 1.71 -0.33
CA ARG A 39 17.16 0.81 -1.40
C ARG A 39 16.80 1.33 -2.78
N LEU A 40 15.64 1.94 -2.92
CA LEU A 40 15.21 2.52 -4.18
C LEU A 40 15.82 3.91 -4.39
N PRO A 41 15.95 4.36 -5.63
CA PRO A 41 16.41 5.73 -5.92
C PRO A 41 15.40 6.79 -5.47
N THR A 42 14.16 6.41 -5.24
CA THR A 42 13.07 7.31 -4.84
C THR A 42 12.45 6.88 -3.51
N PRO A 43 12.17 7.83 -2.60
CA PRO A 43 11.58 7.54 -1.30
C PRO A 43 10.05 7.35 -1.37
N TRP A 44 9.44 7.23 -0.20
CA TRP A 44 8.03 7.24 0.20
C TRP A 44 7.39 5.86 0.27
N GLY A 45 8.09 4.79 -0.08
CA GLY A 45 7.63 3.41 0.10
C GLY A 45 6.20 3.19 -0.40
N LEU A 46 5.30 2.68 0.44
CA LEU A 46 3.91 2.39 0.06
C LEU A 46 3.08 3.61 -0.33
N VAL A 47 3.46 4.84 0.03
CA VAL A 47 2.77 6.04 -0.46
C VAL A 47 2.97 6.18 -1.97
N ARG A 48 4.14 5.79 -2.47
CA ARG A 48 4.43 5.76 -3.90
C ARG A 48 3.90 4.50 -4.59
N SER A 49 4.17 3.33 -4.02
CA SER A 49 3.98 2.04 -4.71
C SER A 49 2.94 1.13 -4.08
N GLY A 50 2.16 1.61 -3.12
CA GLY A 50 1.14 0.82 -2.43
C GLY A 50 -0.25 1.46 -2.37
N VAL A 51 -0.34 2.79 -2.49
CA VAL A 51 -1.63 3.49 -2.60
C VAL A 51 -2.12 3.40 -4.04
N ALA A 52 -3.40 3.08 -4.22
CA ALA A 52 -3.98 2.99 -5.55
C ALA A 52 -3.88 4.31 -6.32
N PRO A 53 -3.56 4.28 -7.63
CA PRO A 53 -3.31 5.47 -8.45
C PRO A 53 -4.51 6.41 -8.55
N ASP A 54 -5.71 5.89 -8.48
CA ASP A 54 -6.97 6.63 -8.48
C ASP A 54 -7.32 7.31 -7.14
N HIS A 55 -6.42 7.16 -6.11
CA HIS A 55 -6.56 7.81 -4.80
C HIS A 55 -5.48 8.88 -4.53
N PRO A 56 -5.38 9.95 -5.36
CA PRO A 56 -4.30 10.94 -5.26
C PRO A 56 -4.33 11.70 -3.93
N LYS A 57 -5.50 11.82 -3.27
CA LYS A 57 -5.63 12.50 -1.98
C LYS A 57 -4.84 11.84 -0.87
N ILE A 58 -4.76 10.51 -0.84
CA ILE A 58 -3.98 9.76 0.16
C ILE A 58 -2.49 10.03 -0.04
N LYS A 59 -2.04 10.14 -1.29
CA LYS A 59 -0.64 10.44 -1.64
C LYS A 59 -0.20 11.85 -1.19
N THR A 60 -1.12 12.74 -0.79
CA THR A 60 -0.76 14.09 -0.29
C THR A 60 0.06 14.08 0.99
N VAL A 61 0.11 12.96 1.74
CA VAL A 61 1.01 12.77 2.88
C VAL A 61 2.50 12.94 2.49
N ALA A 62 2.84 12.76 1.22
CA ALA A 62 4.17 13.03 0.68
C ALA A 62 4.64 14.46 0.97
N LYS A 63 3.74 15.46 1.03
CA LYS A 63 4.06 16.84 1.42
C LYS A 63 4.59 16.94 2.85
N VAL A 64 4.11 16.08 3.75
CA VAL A 64 4.63 15.99 5.11
C VAL A 64 6.05 15.42 5.08
N PHE A 65 6.28 14.39 4.26
CA PHE A 65 7.60 13.77 4.10
C PHE A 65 8.61 14.75 3.50
N GLU A 66 8.21 15.54 2.50
CA GLU A 66 9.06 16.60 1.94
C GLU A 66 9.48 17.62 3.00
N LYS A 67 8.55 18.06 3.85
CA LYS A 67 8.85 18.97 4.96
C LYS A 67 9.85 18.35 5.95
N ILE A 68 9.72 17.05 6.25
CA ILE A 68 10.67 16.34 7.13
C ILE A 68 12.05 16.27 6.47
N ALA A 69 12.09 15.93 5.17
CA ALA A 69 13.31 15.74 4.40
C ALA A 69 14.09 17.04 4.16
N THR A 70 13.41 18.19 4.15
CA THR A 70 14.03 19.50 3.94
C THR A 70 14.48 20.18 5.22
N SER A 71 14.31 19.56 6.38
CA SER A 71 14.73 20.12 7.66
C SER A 71 16.24 19.96 7.89
N ASP A 72 16.81 20.88 8.67
CA ASP A 72 18.23 20.85 9.02
C ASP A 72 18.62 19.54 9.72
N GLY A 73 19.76 18.99 9.31
CA GLY A 73 20.31 17.76 9.86
C GLY A 73 19.67 16.48 9.36
N PHE A 74 18.86 16.54 8.31
CA PHE A 74 18.32 15.37 7.60
C PHE A 74 19.02 15.16 6.26
N ASN A 75 19.43 13.91 5.99
CA ASN A 75 19.98 13.49 4.71
C ASN A 75 19.24 12.23 4.22
N LEU A 76 19.03 12.14 2.91
CA LEU A 76 18.48 10.96 2.24
C LEU A 76 19.53 10.35 1.31
N TYR A 77 19.79 9.07 1.50
CA TYR A 77 20.67 8.25 0.67
C TYR A 77 19.80 7.22 -0.06
N GLY A 78 19.39 7.54 -1.28
CA GLY A 78 18.70 6.62 -2.17
C GLY A 78 19.66 5.68 -2.90
N ASN A 79 19.14 4.56 -3.38
CA ASN A 79 19.89 3.52 -4.07
C ASN A 79 21.03 2.93 -3.20
N VAL A 80 20.76 2.75 -1.91
CA VAL A 80 21.66 2.13 -0.93
C VAL A 80 20.92 1.01 -0.21
N GLU A 81 21.33 -0.22 -0.41
CA GLU A 81 20.68 -1.41 0.12
C GLU A 81 21.40 -1.94 1.36
N LEU A 82 20.66 -2.08 2.47
CA LEU A 82 21.16 -2.74 3.67
C LEU A 82 21.40 -4.22 3.39
N GLY A 83 22.61 -4.68 3.69
CA GLY A 83 23.03 -6.06 3.47
C GLY A 83 23.82 -6.25 2.18
N THR A 84 23.66 -5.37 1.20
CA THR A 84 24.38 -5.37 -0.08
C THR A 84 25.45 -4.28 -0.10
N ASP A 85 25.04 -3.02 0.02
CA ASP A 85 25.94 -1.87 -0.07
C ASP A 85 26.50 -1.46 1.30
N ILE A 86 25.72 -1.64 2.36
CA ILE A 86 26.14 -1.35 3.73
C ILE A 86 25.62 -2.43 4.69
N SER A 87 26.49 -2.90 5.58
CA SER A 87 26.08 -3.87 6.59
C SER A 87 25.47 -3.20 7.83
N LEU A 88 24.64 -3.95 8.56
CA LEU A 88 24.09 -3.50 9.84
C LEU A 88 25.19 -3.19 10.87
N ASP A 89 26.28 -3.97 10.88
CA ASP A 89 27.39 -3.74 11.80
C ASP A 89 28.16 -2.45 11.46
N ALA A 90 28.29 -2.14 10.17
CA ALA A 90 28.85 -0.86 9.74
C ALA A 90 28.01 0.34 10.17
N LEU A 91 26.68 0.20 10.11
CA LEU A 91 25.76 1.22 10.62
C LEU A 91 25.90 1.37 12.14
N LYS A 92 25.86 0.27 12.89
CA LYS A 92 26.03 0.30 14.36
C LYS A 92 27.35 0.90 14.82
N ALA A 93 28.40 0.76 14.02
CA ALA A 93 29.71 1.35 14.32
C ALA A 93 29.79 2.87 14.08
N LYS A 94 28.90 3.42 13.24
CA LYS A 94 28.95 4.83 12.80
C LYS A 94 27.87 5.70 13.43
N TYR A 95 26.77 5.11 13.88
CA TYR A 95 25.59 5.80 14.39
C TYR A 95 25.34 5.45 15.86
N ASP A 96 24.80 6.40 16.59
CA ASP A 96 24.41 6.20 17.99
C ASP A 96 23.16 5.31 18.10
N ALA A 97 22.29 5.33 17.08
CA ALA A 97 21.16 4.42 16.97
C ALA A 97 20.84 4.11 15.51
N VAL A 98 20.25 2.93 15.29
CA VAL A 98 19.77 2.47 13.97
C VAL A 98 18.29 2.07 14.09
N VAL A 99 17.43 2.69 13.29
CA VAL A 99 16.02 2.39 13.19
C VAL A 99 15.78 1.59 11.91
N ILE A 100 15.18 0.41 12.03
CA ILE A 100 14.81 -0.42 10.88
C ILE A 100 13.34 -0.20 10.57
N ALA A 101 13.05 0.37 9.40
CA ALA A 101 11.73 0.76 8.92
C ALA A 101 11.47 0.29 7.48
N THR A 102 11.99 -0.89 7.12
CA THR A 102 12.01 -1.45 5.77
C THR A 102 10.64 -1.92 5.26
N GLY A 103 9.62 -1.91 6.12
CA GLY A 103 8.29 -2.39 5.76
C GLY A 103 8.21 -3.92 5.64
N SER A 104 7.17 -4.39 4.93
CA SER A 104 6.95 -5.81 4.63
C SER A 104 6.64 -5.95 3.13
N ALA A 105 7.59 -6.47 2.38
CA ALA A 105 7.49 -6.61 0.92
C ALA A 105 6.81 -7.92 0.48
N THR A 106 6.58 -8.88 1.41
CA THR A 106 6.05 -10.19 1.07
C THR A 106 4.61 -10.36 1.55
N GLY A 107 3.77 -10.90 0.68
CA GLY A 107 2.41 -11.31 1.03
C GLY A 107 2.40 -12.53 1.96
N LYS A 108 1.40 -12.61 2.82
CA LYS A 108 1.15 -13.83 3.61
C LYS A 108 0.46 -14.86 2.74
N LYS A 109 0.90 -16.11 2.85
CA LYS A 109 0.19 -17.24 2.24
C LYS A 109 -1.12 -17.49 2.98
N LEU A 110 -2.15 -17.84 2.23
CA LEU A 110 -3.46 -18.22 2.77
C LEU A 110 -3.44 -19.65 3.30
N GLY A 111 -2.59 -20.51 2.73
CA GLY A 111 -2.49 -21.93 3.08
C GLY A 111 -3.70 -22.75 2.66
N ILE A 112 -4.34 -22.35 1.56
CA ILE A 112 -5.49 -23.05 0.98
C ILE A 112 -5.10 -23.81 -0.29
N PRO A 113 -5.76 -24.92 -0.62
CA PRO A 113 -5.53 -25.63 -1.86
C PRO A 113 -5.75 -24.73 -3.08
N GLY A 114 -4.80 -24.74 -4.02
CA GLY A 114 -4.86 -23.95 -5.25
C GLY A 114 -4.23 -22.55 -5.15
N GLU A 115 -3.73 -22.15 -3.99
CA GLU A 115 -3.03 -20.85 -3.84
C GLU A 115 -1.78 -20.76 -4.74
N GLU A 116 -1.18 -21.91 -5.06
CA GLU A 116 0.02 -22.04 -5.88
C GLU A 116 -0.27 -22.17 -7.39
N LEU A 117 -1.53 -22.18 -7.79
CA LEU A 117 -1.89 -22.35 -9.19
C LEU A 117 -1.58 -21.11 -10.04
N PRO A 118 -1.29 -21.27 -11.33
CA PRO A 118 -1.12 -20.14 -12.25
C PRO A 118 -2.34 -19.21 -12.22
N GLY A 119 -2.08 -17.90 -12.16
CA GLY A 119 -3.13 -16.88 -12.06
C GLY A 119 -3.50 -16.51 -10.61
N SER A 120 -2.99 -17.24 -9.61
CA SER A 120 -3.06 -16.82 -8.20
C SER A 120 -1.92 -15.84 -7.90
N ILE A 121 -2.24 -14.60 -7.58
CA ILE A 121 -1.27 -13.50 -7.43
C ILE A 121 -1.48 -12.84 -6.07
N SER A 122 -0.40 -12.57 -5.36
CA SER A 122 -0.44 -11.78 -4.13
C SER A 122 -0.70 -10.30 -4.43
N ALA A 123 -1.52 -9.64 -3.63
CA ALA A 123 -1.65 -8.18 -3.68
C ALA A 123 -0.30 -7.46 -3.43
N ALA A 124 0.63 -8.09 -2.68
CA ALA A 124 1.98 -7.58 -2.49
C ALA A 124 2.85 -7.58 -3.78
N GLU A 125 2.39 -8.23 -4.84
CA GLU A 125 3.01 -8.23 -6.18
C GLU A 125 2.18 -7.41 -7.16
N PHE A 126 0.86 -7.55 -7.13
CA PHE A 126 -0.04 -6.86 -8.06
C PHE A 126 -0.10 -5.36 -7.81
N VAL A 127 -0.19 -4.92 -6.55
CA VAL A 127 -0.27 -3.50 -6.19
C VAL A 127 0.99 -2.73 -6.59
N PRO A 128 2.22 -3.16 -6.23
CA PRO A 128 3.42 -2.47 -6.70
C PRO A 128 3.61 -2.57 -8.22
N TRP A 129 3.11 -3.62 -8.88
CA TRP A 129 3.16 -3.73 -10.33
C TRP A 129 2.40 -2.59 -11.02
N TYR A 130 1.14 -2.33 -10.67
CA TYR A 130 0.40 -1.24 -11.29
C TYR A 130 0.86 0.16 -10.85
N ASN A 131 1.58 0.25 -9.74
CA ASN A 131 2.22 1.48 -9.29
C ASN A 131 3.64 1.69 -9.86
N GLY A 132 4.13 0.81 -10.73
CA GLY A 132 5.43 0.97 -11.39
C GLY A 132 6.64 0.75 -10.49
N HIS A 133 6.51 -0.10 -9.45
CA HIS A 133 7.65 -0.46 -8.61
C HIS A 133 8.68 -1.25 -9.41
N PRO A 134 9.98 -0.90 -9.39
CA PRO A 134 10.98 -1.49 -10.28
C PRO A 134 11.15 -3.00 -10.11
N ASP A 135 11.00 -3.56 -8.91
CA ASP A 135 11.12 -5.00 -8.68
C ASP A 135 9.97 -5.80 -9.34
N PHE A 136 8.88 -5.14 -9.68
CA PHE A 136 7.69 -5.75 -10.28
C PHE A 136 7.40 -5.27 -11.70
N ALA A 137 8.31 -4.48 -12.28
CA ALA A 137 8.14 -3.93 -13.64
C ALA A 137 8.01 -5.01 -14.72
N ASN A 138 8.64 -6.17 -14.51
CA ASN A 138 8.57 -7.32 -15.41
C ASN A 138 7.55 -8.39 -14.96
N HIS A 139 6.71 -8.08 -13.98
CA HIS A 139 5.64 -8.97 -13.58
C HIS A 139 4.55 -8.97 -14.66
N GLU A 140 4.09 -10.15 -15.05
CA GLU A 140 3.05 -10.33 -16.07
C GLU A 140 1.84 -11.02 -15.45
N PRO A 141 0.95 -10.27 -14.77
CA PRO A 141 -0.25 -10.85 -14.21
C PRO A 141 -1.14 -11.40 -15.32
N ASN A 142 -1.63 -12.63 -15.15
CA ASN A 142 -2.57 -13.19 -16.10
C ASN A 142 -3.94 -12.52 -15.95
N LEU A 143 -4.24 -11.58 -16.82
CA LEU A 143 -5.53 -10.87 -16.91
C LEU A 143 -6.43 -11.42 -18.02
N ASP A 144 -6.03 -12.49 -18.69
CA ASP A 144 -6.84 -13.20 -19.69
C ASP A 144 -7.79 -14.19 -18.99
N CYS A 145 -8.75 -13.65 -18.26
CA CYS A 145 -9.75 -14.41 -17.53
C CYS A 145 -11.10 -13.68 -17.60
N ASP A 146 -12.19 -14.44 -17.67
CA ASP A 146 -13.55 -13.88 -17.65
C ASP A 146 -13.91 -13.32 -16.26
N THR A 147 -13.42 -13.95 -15.20
CA THR A 147 -13.72 -13.59 -13.81
C THR A 147 -12.45 -13.49 -12.99
N ALA A 148 -12.20 -12.34 -12.40
CA ALA A 148 -11.18 -12.14 -11.38
C ALA A 148 -11.79 -12.29 -9.99
N VAL A 149 -11.11 -13.01 -9.08
CA VAL A 149 -11.55 -13.19 -7.70
C VAL A 149 -10.53 -12.54 -6.76
N VAL A 150 -10.98 -11.56 -6.00
CA VAL A 150 -10.17 -10.86 -4.98
C VAL A 150 -10.52 -11.44 -3.62
N ILE A 151 -9.54 -12.10 -2.98
CA ILE A 151 -9.73 -12.73 -1.67
C ILE A 151 -9.31 -11.75 -0.57
N GLY A 152 -10.28 -11.24 0.15
CA GLY A 152 -10.08 -10.29 1.24
C GLY A 152 -11.25 -9.31 1.39
N ALA A 153 -11.31 -8.65 2.54
CA ALA A 153 -12.31 -7.60 2.83
C ALA A 153 -11.66 -6.42 3.57
N GLY A 154 -10.46 -6.04 3.17
CA GLY A 154 -9.76 -4.83 3.63
C GLY A 154 -9.63 -3.81 2.50
N ASN A 155 -9.11 -2.60 2.79
CA ASN A 155 -8.95 -1.52 1.82
C ASN A 155 -8.15 -1.97 0.58
N VAL A 156 -7.09 -2.74 0.75
CA VAL A 156 -6.29 -3.25 -0.38
C VAL A 156 -7.12 -4.15 -1.31
N ALA A 157 -8.03 -4.97 -0.77
CA ALA A 157 -8.90 -5.78 -1.59
C ALA A 157 -9.89 -4.93 -2.40
N MET A 158 -10.38 -3.83 -1.79
CA MET A 158 -11.24 -2.86 -2.48
C MET A 158 -10.49 -2.13 -3.58
N ASP A 159 -9.25 -1.69 -3.32
CA ASP A 159 -8.37 -1.06 -4.31
C ASP A 159 -8.11 -1.99 -5.49
N VAL A 160 -7.71 -3.23 -5.22
CA VAL A 160 -7.45 -4.23 -6.28
C VAL A 160 -8.72 -4.50 -7.11
N ALA A 161 -9.87 -4.66 -6.44
CA ALA A 161 -11.12 -4.92 -7.14
C ALA A 161 -11.53 -3.72 -8.02
N ARG A 162 -11.33 -2.50 -7.53
CA ARG A 162 -11.61 -1.27 -8.28
C ARG A 162 -10.68 -1.13 -9.48
N MET A 163 -9.36 -1.31 -9.29
CA MET A 163 -8.38 -1.27 -10.38
C MET A 163 -8.67 -2.28 -11.49
N LEU A 164 -9.22 -3.45 -11.15
CA LEU A 164 -9.64 -4.46 -12.12
C LEU A 164 -11.00 -4.15 -12.79
N ALA A 165 -11.81 -3.30 -12.18
CA ALA A 165 -13.16 -2.98 -12.64
C ALA A 165 -13.27 -1.64 -13.36
N LEU A 166 -12.28 -0.74 -13.17
CA LEU A 166 -12.20 0.55 -13.86
C LEU A 166 -12.06 0.37 -15.37
N GLU A 167 -12.71 1.24 -16.13
CA GLU A 167 -12.42 1.37 -17.55
C GLU A 167 -10.98 1.87 -17.71
N PRO A 168 -10.12 1.21 -18.53
CA PRO A 168 -8.71 1.59 -18.63
C PRO A 168 -8.45 3.04 -19.04
N SER A 169 -9.39 3.68 -19.74
CA SER A 169 -9.32 5.11 -20.07
C SER A 169 -9.38 6.02 -18.84
N GLU A 170 -10.04 5.59 -17.76
CA GLU A 170 -10.07 6.33 -16.49
C GLU A 170 -8.70 6.33 -15.78
N LEU A 171 -7.84 5.37 -16.10
CA LEU A 171 -6.49 5.27 -15.56
C LEU A 171 -5.47 6.19 -16.26
N ASP A 172 -5.76 6.69 -17.45
CA ASP A 172 -4.87 7.54 -18.24
C ASP A 172 -4.54 8.88 -17.54
N GLU A 173 -5.43 9.37 -16.68
CA GLU A 173 -5.25 10.60 -15.91
C GLU A 173 -4.61 10.37 -14.54
N THR A 174 -4.27 9.12 -14.21
CA THR A 174 -3.68 8.73 -12.92
C THR A 174 -2.17 8.49 -13.05
N ASP A 175 -1.51 8.22 -11.94
CA ASP A 175 -0.10 7.80 -11.93
C ASP A 175 0.07 6.27 -12.08
N THR A 176 -0.90 5.58 -12.67
CA THR A 176 -0.80 4.16 -13.03
C THR A 176 0.34 3.95 -14.03
N ALA A 177 1.14 2.91 -13.81
CA ALA A 177 2.23 2.59 -14.72
C ALA A 177 1.74 2.23 -16.12
N THR A 178 2.38 2.73 -17.17
CA THR A 178 1.98 2.55 -18.58
C THR A 178 1.80 1.08 -18.93
N HIS A 179 2.72 0.20 -18.52
CA HIS A 179 2.61 -1.24 -18.78
C HIS A 179 1.37 -1.87 -18.15
N ALA A 180 0.94 -1.36 -16.98
CA ALA A 180 -0.25 -1.85 -16.31
C ALA A 180 -1.53 -1.36 -17.01
N ILE A 181 -1.57 -0.11 -17.47
CA ILE A 181 -2.68 0.40 -18.29
C ILE A 181 -2.84 -0.43 -19.57
N GLU A 182 -1.74 -0.71 -20.25
CA GLU A 182 -1.74 -1.54 -21.47
C GLU A 182 -2.23 -2.97 -21.21
N ALA A 183 -1.79 -3.59 -20.11
CA ALA A 183 -2.23 -4.91 -19.73
C ALA A 183 -3.73 -4.94 -19.35
N LEU A 184 -4.22 -3.93 -18.61
CA LEU A 184 -5.63 -3.79 -18.25
C LEU A 184 -6.51 -3.55 -19.47
N ARG A 185 -6.07 -2.77 -20.47
CA ARG A 185 -6.79 -2.59 -21.75
C ARG A 185 -6.98 -3.89 -22.52
N ASN A 186 -6.02 -4.77 -22.43
CA ASN A 186 -6.06 -6.08 -23.09
C ASN A 186 -6.72 -7.16 -22.24
N SER A 187 -7.20 -6.82 -21.04
CA SER A 187 -7.87 -7.74 -20.13
C SER A 187 -9.21 -8.19 -20.69
N ASN A 188 -9.50 -9.48 -20.56
CA ASN A 188 -10.79 -10.07 -20.87
C ASN A 188 -11.72 -10.18 -19.65
N SER A 189 -11.29 -9.70 -18.48
CA SER A 189 -12.11 -9.76 -17.27
C SER A 189 -13.38 -8.92 -17.41
N ARG A 190 -14.51 -9.57 -17.16
CA ARG A 190 -15.84 -8.94 -17.22
C ARG A 190 -16.55 -8.98 -15.89
N LYS A 191 -15.97 -9.67 -14.91
CA LYS A 191 -16.54 -9.83 -13.59
C LYS A 191 -15.41 -9.83 -12.55
N VAL A 192 -15.58 -8.99 -11.54
CA VAL A 192 -14.71 -8.98 -10.37
C VAL A 192 -15.52 -9.41 -9.15
N VAL A 193 -15.05 -10.42 -8.44
CA VAL A 193 -15.72 -10.96 -7.25
C VAL A 193 -14.85 -10.70 -6.03
N ILE A 194 -15.36 -9.96 -5.06
CA ILE A 194 -14.71 -9.84 -3.75
C ILE A 194 -15.23 -10.97 -2.86
N SER A 195 -14.32 -11.81 -2.38
CA SER A 195 -14.64 -12.95 -1.51
C SER A 195 -13.94 -12.83 -0.18
N ALA A 196 -14.69 -12.96 0.90
CA ALA A 196 -14.17 -12.89 2.26
C ALA A 196 -14.56 -14.13 3.07
N ARG A 197 -13.71 -14.50 4.02
CA ARG A 197 -13.94 -15.67 4.90
C ARG A 197 -15.11 -15.47 5.86
N ARG A 198 -15.41 -14.23 6.22
CA ARG A 198 -16.48 -13.84 7.15
C ARG A 198 -17.47 -12.95 6.44
N GLY A 199 -18.65 -12.78 7.01
CA GLY A 199 -19.70 -11.94 6.46
C GLY A 199 -19.34 -10.44 6.46
N PRO A 200 -20.17 -9.62 5.80
CA PRO A 200 -19.96 -8.17 5.67
C PRO A 200 -19.78 -7.44 7.01
N GLU A 201 -20.37 -7.94 8.08
CA GLU A 201 -20.25 -7.41 9.46
C GLU A 201 -18.82 -7.47 10.02
N HIS A 202 -17.93 -8.20 9.36
CA HIS A 202 -16.51 -8.32 9.71
C HIS A 202 -15.59 -7.70 8.64
N ALA A 203 -16.15 -6.92 7.73
CA ALA A 203 -15.36 -6.22 6.73
C ALA A 203 -14.40 -5.22 7.41
N ALA A 204 -13.16 -5.19 6.93
CA ALA A 204 -12.11 -4.33 7.46
C ALA A 204 -11.80 -3.14 6.52
N PHE A 205 -12.52 -3.02 5.41
CA PHE A 205 -12.47 -1.82 4.57
C PHE A 205 -13.22 -0.67 5.23
N THR A 206 -12.80 0.55 4.94
CA THR A 206 -13.45 1.75 5.46
C THR A 206 -14.66 2.14 4.60
N SER A 207 -15.63 2.86 5.21
CA SER A 207 -16.81 3.33 4.49
C SER A 207 -16.52 4.18 3.24
N PRO A 208 -15.46 5.02 3.18
CA PRO A 208 -15.09 5.70 1.94
C PRO A 208 -14.81 4.74 0.78
N GLU A 209 -14.06 3.66 1.02
CA GLU A 209 -13.74 2.66 -0.02
C GLU A 209 -15.00 2.02 -0.60
N LEU A 210 -15.96 1.65 0.26
CA LEU A 210 -17.23 1.09 -0.19
C LEU A 210 -18.05 2.11 -1.01
N ARG A 211 -18.02 3.40 -0.62
CA ARG A 211 -18.77 4.46 -1.31
C ARG A 211 -18.18 4.83 -2.67
N ASP A 212 -16.96 4.46 -2.95
CA ASP A 212 -16.33 4.73 -4.24
C ASP A 212 -16.72 3.70 -5.29
N LEU A 213 -17.08 2.46 -4.91
CA LEU A 213 -17.54 1.44 -5.87
C LEU A 213 -18.76 1.86 -6.72
N PRO A 214 -19.85 2.40 -6.15
CA PRO A 214 -20.99 2.83 -6.96
C PRO A 214 -20.73 4.02 -7.90
N LYS A 215 -19.56 4.66 -7.79
CA LYS A 215 -19.16 5.79 -8.64
C LYS A 215 -18.48 5.34 -9.94
N LEU A 216 -18.16 4.06 -10.07
CA LEU A 216 -17.58 3.49 -11.28
C LEU A 216 -18.59 3.60 -12.43
N GLU A 217 -18.25 4.37 -13.47
CA GLU A 217 -19.22 4.72 -14.53
C GLU A 217 -19.63 3.52 -15.39
N HIS A 218 -18.71 2.58 -15.61
CA HIS A 218 -18.91 1.43 -16.50
C HIS A 218 -19.08 0.09 -15.77
N THR A 219 -19.28 0.13 -14.45
CA THR A 219 -19.35 -1.07 -13.61
C THR A 219 -20.64 -1.12 -12.80
N ASN A 220 -21.32 -2.26 -12.84
CA ASN A 220 -22.47 -2.53 -11.98
C ASN A 220 -22.02 -3.24 -10.70
N VAL A 221 -22.22 -2.61 -9.56
CA VAL A 221 -21.93 -3.20 -8.25
C VAL A 221 -23.13 -4.02 -7.79
N LEU A 222 -22.91 -5.32 -7.60
CA LEU A 222 -23.95 -6.25 -7.18
C LEU A 222 -23.68 -6.74 -5.77
N MET A 223 -24.67 -6.63 -4.91
CA MET A 223 -24.66 -7.20 -3.55
C MET A 223 -25.91 -8.07 -3.36
N GLN A 224 -25.75 -9.20 -2.70
CA GLN A 224 -26.88 -10.06 -2.37
C GLN A 224 -27.58 -9.53 -1.11
N GLN A 225 -28.80 -9.05 -1.27
CA GLN A 225 -29.59 -8.49 -0.16
C GLN A 225 -29.78 -9.48 1.01
N ALA A 226 -29.87 -10.77 0.69
CA ALA A 226 -29.99 -11.82 1.70
C ALA A 226 -28.74 -11.90 2.60
N ASP A 227 -27.53 -11.73 2.02
CA ASP A 227 -26.28 -11.76 2.79
C ASP A 227 -26.16 -10.55 3.71
N ILE A 228 -26.59 -9.37 3.24
CA ILE A 228 -26.63 -8.15 4.05
C ILE A 228 -27.63 -8.31 5.21
N ALA A 229 -28.83 -8.79 4.93
CA ALA A 229 -29.84 -9.01 5.98
C ALA A 229 -29.34 -9.99 7.05
N ALA A 230 -28.74 -11.12 6.63
CA ALA A 230 -28.15 -12.09 7.54
C ALA A 230 -26.97 -11.52 8.34
N ALA A 231 -26.17 -10.63 7.75
CA ALA A 231 -25.06 -9.96 8.42
C ALA A 231 -25.57 -8.98 9.51
N LEU A 232 -26.61 -8.20 9.21
CA LEU A 232 -27.25 -7.30 10.17
C LEU A 232 -27.87 -8.08 11.34
N GLU A 233 -28.49 -9.22 11.07
CA GLU A 233 -29.04 -10.09 12.10
C GLU A 233 -27.93 -10.64 13.02
N ARG A 234 -26.80 -11.08 12.46
CA ARG A 234 -25.64 -11.55 13.24
C ARG A 234 -24.97 -10.43 14.04
N ALA A 235 -24.94 -9.21 13.51
CA ALA A 235 -24.35 -8.03 14.18
C ALA A 235 -25.18 -7.58 15.40
N GLY A 236 -26.46 -7.95 15.47
CA GLY A 236 -27.35 -7.65 16.58
C GLY A 236 -27.93 -6.24 16.56
N ALA A 237 -28.62 -5.88 17.65
CA ALA A 237 -29.37 -4.61 17.74
C ALA A 237 -28.50 -3.36 17.78
N GLU A 238 -27.24 -3.48 18.21
CA GLU A 238 -26.27 -2.37 18.28
C GLU A 238 -24.95 -2.77 17.59
N PRO A 239 -24.94 -2.82 16.24
CA PRO A 239 -23.70 -3.11 15.52
C PRO A 239 -22.66 -2.01 15.75
N GLU A 240 -21.38 -2.38 15.69
CA GLU A 240 -20.30 -1.40 15.73
C GLU A 240 -20.48 -0.32 14.66
N LYS A 241 -19.90 0.87 14.91
CA LYS A 241 -20.12 2.04 14.06
C LYS A 241 -19.74 1.76 12.58
N GLU A 242 -18.66 1.02 12.36
CA GLU A 242 -18.22 0.64 11.01
C GLU A 242 -19.23 -0.27 10.30
N VAL A 243 -19.80 -1.24 11.00
CA VAL A 243 -20.84 -2.14 10.45
C VAL A 243 -22.10 -1.37 10.09
N ARG A 244 -22.44 -0.33 10.85
CA ARG A 244 -23.61 0.52 10.55
C ARG A 244 -23.40 1.43 9.35
N ASN A 245 -22.15 1.79 9.04
CA ASN A 245 -21.81 2.72 7.98
C ASN A 245 -21.51 2.03 6.64
N ASN A 246 -21.20 0.74 6.68
CA ASN A 246 -20.99 -0.12 5.51
C ASN A 246 -22.25 -0.91 5.18
#